data_b9f0a146402987706b848b73e3d3e2bc
#
_entry.id   b9f0a146402987706b848b73e3d3e2bc
#
_cell.length_a   1.000
_cell.length_b   1.000
_cell.length_c   1.000
_cell.angle_alpha   90.00
_cell.angle_beta   90.00
_cell.angle_gamma   90.00
#
_symmetry.space_group_name_H-M   'P 1'
#
loop_
_entity.id
_entity.type
_entity.pdbx_description
1 polymer ?
#
loop_
_entity_poly.entity_id
_entity_poly.type
_entity_poly.pdbx_seq_one_letter_code
_entity_poly.pdbx_strand_id
1 'polypeptide(L)'
;MPDPTEPSQPPPPPPSPAPEPSATSQTTGLPSNVAAAIACIPLIGGIIFYILEKHDSFVRFYAMQSIIFGCVWFLFSIVSAVVHAVFGAIPGIGGVLIFFWAITAALAQLAFLVVMIIAIVKAFSGVRWDIPYIGPMARKQVDSMPL
;
A
#
# COMPACT_ATOMS: atom_id res chain seq x y z
N MET A 1 39.07 51.79 1.92
CA MET A 1 39.41 50.57 2.66
C MET A 1 38.11 50.01 3.18
N PRO A 2 37.63 48.83 2.74
CA PRO A 2 36.44 48.19 3.30
C PRO A 2 36.79 47.58 4.65
N ASP A 3 35.86 47.69 5.60
CA ASP A 3 35.92 47.27 6.97
C ASP A 3 35.96 45.71 7.07
N PRO A 4 36.88 45.07 7.82
CA PRO A 4 37.06 43.65 7.83
C PRO A 4 36.18 42.86 8.84
N THR A 5 35.08 43.42 9.32
CA THR A 5 34.28 42.85 10.40
C THR A 5 32.82 42.52 10.08
N GLU A 6 32.47 42.26 8.82
CA GLU A 6 31.14 41.74 8.54
C GLU A 6 31.18 40.19 8.53
N PRO A 7 30.50 39.50 9.48
CA PRO A 7 30.44 38.04 9.45
C PRO A 7 29.66 37.63 8.19
N SER A 8 30.34 36.92 7.30
CA SER A 8 29.71 36.33 6.12
C SER A 8 28.52 35.50 6.54
N GLN A 9 27.32 35.93 6.18
CA GLN A 9 26.12 35.11 6.37
C GLN A 9 26.30 33.78 5.63
N PRO A 10 25.97 32.63 6.27
CA PRO A 10 25.99 31.36 5.58
C PRO A 10 25.05 31.42 4.37
N PRO A 11 25.41 30.80 3.24
CA PRO A 11 24.59 30.79 2.05
C PRO A 11 23.18 30.28 2.40
N PRO A 12 22.11 30.86 1.82
CA PRO A 12 20.76 30.39 2.08
C PRO A 12 20.65 28.90 1.72
N PRO A 13 19.89 28.10 2.50
CA PRO A 13 19.69 26.71 2.19
C PRO A 13 19.11 26.56 0.78
N PRO A 14 19.52 25.56 0.02
CA PRO A 14 18.99 25.34 -1.33
C PRO A 14 17.46 25.26 -1.25
N PRO A 15 16.73 25.83 -2.22
CA PRO A 15 15.28 25.78 -2.25
C PRO A 15 14.83 24.33 -2.19
N SER A 16 13.87 24.04 -1.30
CA SER A 16 13.25 22.71 -1.22
C SER A 16 12.81 22.30 -2.63
N PRO A 17 13.08 21.04 -3.05
CA PRO A 17 12.63 20.58 -4.36
C PRO A 17 11.14 20.86 -4.49
N ALA A 18 10.76 21.59 -5.52
CA ALA A 18 9.36 21.74 -5.90
C ALA A 18 8.74 20.33 -6.05
N PRO A 19 7.44 20.13 -5.75
CA PRO A 19 6.78 18.86 -6.01
C PRO A 19 7.05 18.50 -7.47
N GLU A 20 7.76 17.39 -7.70
CA GLU A 20 8.04 16.93 -9.06
C GLU A 20 6.70 16.77 -9.78
N PRO A 21 6.53 17.32 -10.99
CA PRO A 21 5.33 17.08 -11.78
C PRO A 21 5.18 15.58 -11.91
N SER A 22 3.98 15.08 -11.62
CA SER A 22 3.62 13.66 -11.59
C SER A 22 4.26 12.94 -12.78
N ALA A 23 5.33 12.17 -12.53
CA ALA A 23 6.01 11.43 -13.58
C ALA A 23 4.96 10.57 -14.26
N THR A 24 4.89 10.61 -15.57
CA THR A 24 3.97 9.77 -16.34
C THR A 24 4.56 8.38 -16.36
N SER A 25 3.80 7.36 -15.97
CA SER A 25 4.25 5.98 -16.05
C SER A 25 4.58 5.65 -17.50
N GLN A 26 5.76 5.05 -17.73
CA GLN A 26 6.35 4.94 -19.06
C GLN A 26 5.62 3.94 -19.98
N THR A 27 4.84 3.04 -19.42
CA THR A 27 4.24 1.92 -20.16
C THR A 27 2.73 2.12 -20.39
N THR A 28 1.99 2.63 -19.43
CA THR A 28 0.53 2.80 -19.57
C THR A 28 0.13 4.22 -20.01
N GLY A 29 1.06 5.19 -19.99
CA GLY A 29 0.76 6.59 -20.31
C GLY A 29 -0.12 7.29 -19.25
N LEU A 30 -0.45 6.62 -18.16
CA LEU A 30 -1.19 7.19 -17.04
C LEU A 30 -0.25 7.97 -16.11
N PRO A 31 -0.71 9.02 -15.43
CA PRO A 31 0.05 9.62 -14.33
C PRO A 31 0.38 8.57 -13.27
N SER A 32 1.63 8.56 -12.76
CA SER A 32 2.10 7.54 -11.82
C SER A 32 1.24 7.38 -10.57
N ASN A 33 0.67 8.47 -10.07
CA ASN A 33 -0.26 8.46 -8.94
C ASN A 33 -1.59 7.75 -9.27
N VAL A 34 -2.12 7.92 -10.49
CA VAL A 34 -3.33 7.22 -10.93
C VAL A 34 -3.06 5.74 -11.14
N ALA A 35 -1.95 5.40 -11.80
CA ALA A 35 -1.52 4.02 -11.98
C ALA A 35 -1.30 3.30 -10.64
N ALA A 36 -0.65 3.97 -9.68
CA ALA A 36 -0.45 3.45 -8.33
C ALA A 36 -1.77 3.26 -7.56
N ALA A 37 -2.72 4.19 -7.70
CA ALA A 37 -4.04 4.07 -7.08
C ALA A 37 -4.83 2.86 -7.61
N ILE A 38 -4.79 2.61 -8.92
CA ILE A 38 -5.42 1.44 -9.54
C ILE A 38 -4.67 0.16 -9.12
N ALA A 39 -3.34 0.22 -9.01
CA ALA A 39 -2.53 -0.90 -8.52
C ALA A 39 -2.87 -1.30 -7.07
N CYS A 40 -3.49 -0.42 -6.27
CA CYS A 40 -3.97 -0.73 -4.92
C CYS A 40 -5.20 -1.66 -4.89
N ILE A 41 -5.82 -1.99 -6.02
CA ILE A 41 -6.88 -3.02 -6.06
C ILE A 41 -6.24 -4.36 -5.67
N PRO A 42 -6.69 -5.00 -4.57
CA PRO A 42 -6.01 -6.18 -4.03
C PRO A 42 -5.87 -7.31 -5.05
N LEU A 43 -4.69 -7.89 -5.13
CA LEU A 43 -4.27 -8.95 -6.05
C LEU A 43 -4.32 -8.55 -7.52
N ILE A 44 -5.51 -8.29 -8.09
CA ILE A 44 -5.69 -8.10 -9.53
C ILE A 44 -4.96 -6.83 -10.01
N GLY A 45 -5.25 -5.68 -9.42
CA GLY A 45 -4.59 -4.42 -9.76
C GLY A 45 -3.08 -4.49 -9.51
N GLY A 46 -2.69 -5.03 -8.34
CA GLY A 46 -1.29 -5.19 -7.98
C GLY A 46 -0.52 -6.04 -8.99
N ILE A 47 -1.02 -7.21 -9.37
CA ILE A 47 -0.35 -8.10 -10.33
C ILE A 47 -0.25 -7.45 -11.71
N ILE A 48 -1.35 -6.88 -12.21
CA ILE A 48 -1.37 -6.24 -13.53
C ILE A 48 -0.35 -5.11 -13.60
N PHE A 49 -0.38 -4.17 -12.68
CA PHE A 49 0.51 -3.02 -12.70
C PHE A 49 1.96 -3.37 -12.36
N TYR A 50 2.19 -4.40 -11.55
CA TYR A 50 3.53 -4.91 -11.29
C TYR A 50 4.20 -5.46 -12.55
N ILE A 51 3.43 -6.08 -13.46
CA ILE A 51 3.92 -6.61 -14.73
C ILE A 51 4.04 -5.50 -15.79
N LEU A 52 3.07 -4.59 -15.85
CA LEU A 52 3.03 -3.52 -16.85
C LEU A 52 4.08 -2.44 -16.58
N GLU A 53 4.22 -1.99 -15.34
CA GLU A 53 5.06 -0.84 -14.97
C GLU A 53 6.41 -1.29 -14.39
N LYS A 54 7.32 -1.72 -15.27
CA LYS A 54 8.64 -2.23 -14.86
C LYS A 54 9.60 -1.12 -14.41
N HIS A 55 9.43 0.10 -14.90
CA HIS A 55 10.37 1.21 -14.69
C HIS A 55 9.90 2.26 -13.68
N ASP A 56 8.63 2.26 -13.30
CA ASP A 56 8.09 3.17 -12.31
C ASP A 56 8.16 2.55 -10.91
N SER A 57 9.16 2.96 -10.13
CA SER A 57 9.38 2.44 -8.77
C SER A 57 8.24 2.78 -7.80
N PHE A 58 7.50 3.88 -8.05
CA PHE A 58 6.37 4.28 -7.23
C PHE A 58 5.17 3.36 -7.45
N VAL A 59 4.81 3.10 -8.72
CA VAL A 59 3.72 2.17 -9.07
C VAL A 59 4.06 0.75 -8.62
N ARG A 60 5.30 0.29 -8.85
CA ARG A 60 5.75 -1.03 -8.41
C ARG A 60 5.69 -1.23 -6.90
N PHE A 61 6.02 -0.20 -6.14
CA PHE A 61 5.91 -0.24 -4.68
C PHE A 61 4.47 -0.49 -4.24
N TYR A 62 3.49 0.28 -4.76
CA TYR A 62 2.08 0.09 -4.44
C TYR A 62 1.53 -1.23 -4.97
N ALA A 63 1.95 -1.64 -6.15
CA ALA A 63 1.57 -2.93 -6.74
C ALA A 63 2.03 -4.11 -5.86
N MET A 64 3.29 -4.12 -5.42
CA MET A 64 3.82 -5.15 -4.53
C MET A 64 3.12 -5.14 -3.16
N GLN A 65 2.91 -3.95 -2.58
CA GLN A 65 2.19 -3.80 -1.32
C GLN A 65 0.76 -4.34 -1.43
N SER A 66 0.07 -4.09 -2.56
CA SER A 66 -1.27 -4.57 -2.85
C SER A 66 -1.33 -6.10 -3.03
N ILE A 67 -0.33 -6.69 -3.66
CA ILE A 67 -0.23 -8.15 -3.79
C ILE A 67 -0.10 -8.80 -2.41
N ILE A 68 0.84 -8.34 -1.59
CA ILE A 68 1.06 -8.89 -0.23
C ILE A 68 -0.21 -8.71 0.62
N PHE A 69 -0.78 -7.51 0.60
CA PHE A 69 -2.01 -7.19 1.32
C PHE A 69 -3.18 -8.07 0.86
N GLY A 70 -3.34 -8.27 -0.44
CA GLY A 70 -4.36 -9.14 -1.01
C GLY A 70 -4.17 -10.61 -0.64
N CYS A 71 -2.91 -11.10 -0.61
CA CYS A 71 -2.61 -12.46 -0.14
C CYS A 71 -2.99 -12.65 1.34
N VAL A 72 -2.67 -11.68 2.20
CA VAL A 72 -3.04 -11.71 3.62
C VAL A 72 -4.56 -11.72 3.78
N TRP A 73 -5.25 -10.85 3.06
CA TRP A 73 -6.71 -10.79 3.07
C TRP A 73 -7.35 -12.08 2.57
N PHE A 74 -6.83 -12.66 1.49
CA PHE A 74 -7.31 -13.93 0.94
C PHE A 74 -7.11 -15.09 1.92
N LEU A 75 -5.92 -15.18 2.53
CA LEU A 75 -5.62 -16.18 3.55
C LEU A 75 -6.55 -16.04 4.77
N PHE A 76 -6.76 -14.81 5.25
CA PHE A 76 -7.73 -14.55 6.32
C PHE A 76 -9.14 -15.00 5.95
N SER A 77 -9.56 -14.80 4.70
CA SER A 77 -10.88 -15.23 4.23
C SER A 77 -11.03 -16.75 4.23
N ILE A 78 -9.99 -17.47 3.81
CA ILE A 78 -9.97 -18.95 3.87
C ILE A 78 -10.05 -19.43 5.31
N VAL A 79 -9.21 -18.90 6.19
CA VAL A 79 -9.21 -19.26 7.63
C VAL A 79 -10.59 -18.97 8.25
N SER A 80 -11.17 -17.82 7.92
CA SER A 80 -12.50 -17.46 8.40
C SER A 80 -13.58 -18.45 7.94
N ALA A 81 -13.53 -18.89 6.69
CA ALA A 81 -14.46 -19.90 6.17
C ALA A 81 -14.32 -21.23 6.89
N VAL A 82 -13.09 -21.68 7.16
CA VAL A 82 -12.83 -22.91 7.92
C VAL A 82 -13.37 -22.79 9.34
N VAL A 83 -13.13 -21.67 10.02
CA VAL A 83 -13.66 -21.44 11.39
C VAL A 83 -15.19 -21.47 11.40
N HIS A 84 -15.85 -20.85 10.41
CA HIS A 84 -17.30 -20.92 10.27
C HIS A 84 -17.79 -22.35 10.10
N ALA A 85 -17.15 -23.14 9.26
CA ALA A 85 -17.51 -24.55 9.04
C ALA A 85 -17.34 -25.39 10.31
N VAL A 86 -16.23 -25.21 11.03
CA VAL A 86 -15.95 -25.92 12.28
C VAL A 86 -16.97 -25.58 13.36
N PHE A 87 -17.25 -24.29 13.57
CA PHE A 87 -18.22 -23.85 14.57
C PHE A 87 -19.63 -24.29 14.21
N GLY A 88 -19.98 -24.28 12.92
CA GLY A 88 -21.28 -24.75 12.44
C GLY A 88 -21.54 -26.24 12.66
N ALA A 89 -20.48 -27.04 12.74
CA ALA A 89 -20.58 -28.47 13.01
C ALA A 89 -20.79 -28.80 14.49
N ILE A 90 -20.72 -27.83 15.42
CA ILE A 90 -20.87 -28.09 16.87
C ILE A 90 -22.35 -27.92 17.25
N PRO A 91 -23.04 -29.02 17.64
CA PRO A 91 -24.44 -28.95 18.06
C PRO A 91 -24.63 -28.09 19.34
N GLY A 92 -25.70 -27.32 19.37
CA GLY A 92 -26.11 -26.52 20.52
C GLY A 92 -25.38 -25.20 20.67
N ILE A 93 -24.05 -25.18 20.79
CA ILE A 93 -23.28 -23.95 21.03
C ILE A 93 -22.73 -23.31 19.74
N GLY A 94 -22.70 -24.04 18.61
CA GLY A 94 -22.10 -23.61 17.36
C GLY A 94 -22.64 -22.28 16.85
N GLY A 95 -23.95 -22.05 16.95
CA GLY A 95 -24.56 -20.77 16.53
C GLY A 95 -24.06 -19.57 17.33
N VAL A 96 -23.81 -19.72 18.62
CA VAL A 96 -23.26 -18.65 19.46
C VAL A 96 -21.81 -18.36 19.07
N LEU A 97 -21.00 -19.40 18.82
CA LEU A 97 -19.62 -19.25 18.39
C LEU A 97 -19.53 -18.55 17.02
N ILE A 98 -20.39 -18.95 16.06
CA ILE A 98 -20.48 -18.32 14.76
C ILE A 98 -20.82 -16.83 14.89
N PHE A 99 -21.79 -16.49 15.75
CA PHE A 99 -22.21 -15.11 15.96
C PHE A 99 -21.03 -14.24 16.42
N PHE A 100 -20.29 -14.64 17.45
CA PHE A 100 -19.12 -13.89 17.92
C PHE A 100 -17.99 -13.85 16.89
N TRP A 101 -17.74 -14.97 16.19
CA TRP A 101 -16.76 -14.99 15.12
C TRP A 101 -17.15 -14.07 13.96
N ALA A 102 -18.43 -14.04 13.57
CA ALA A 102 -18.90 -13.17 12.50
C ALA A 102 -18.66 -11.69 12.82
N ILE A 103 -18.90 -11.27 14.06
CA ILE A 103 -18.59 -9.90 14.50
C ILE A 103 -17.09 -9.64 14.38
N THR A 104 -16.25 -10.54 14.87
CA THR A 104 -14.77 -10.40 14.81
C THR A 104 -14.31 -10.35 13.35
N ALA A 105 -14.81 -11.22 12.50
CA ALA A 105 -14.50 -11.24 11.09
C ALA A 105 -14.97 -9.97 10.37
N ALA A 106 -16.15 -9.46 10.70
CA ALA A 106 -16.65 -8.21 10.13
C ALA A 106 -15.78 -7.01 10.51
N LEU A 107 -15.34 -6.93 11.76
CA LEU A 107 -14.41 -5.87 12.21
C LEU A 107 -13.06 -5.97 11.49
N ALA A 108 -12.54 -7.18 11.31
CA ALA A 108 -11.30 -7.39 10.55
C ALA A 108 -11.48 -6.97 9.08
N GLN A 109 -12.58 -7.36 8.43
CA GLN A 109 -12.88 -6.94 7.05
C GLN A 109 -13.01 -5.41 6.93
N LEU A 110 -13.64 -4.77 7.91
CA LEU A 110 -13.71 -3.30 7.96
C LEU A 110 -12.32 -2.67 8.08
N ALA A 111 -11.45 -3.23 8.92
CA ALA A 111 -10.06 -2.76 9.06
C ALA A 111 -9.28 -2.91 7.73
N PHE A 112 -9.43 -4.04 7.04
CA PHE A 112 -8.85 -4.24 5.70
C PHE A 112 -9.35 -3.19 4.70
N LEU A 113 -10.66 -2.92 4.69
CA LEU A 113 -11.26 -1.91 3.81
C LEU A 113 -10.72 -0.50 4.10
N VAL A 114 -10.62 -0.12 5.36
CA VAL A 114 -10.08 1.19 5.77
C VAL A 114 -8.64 1.35 5.33
N VAL A 115 -7.79 0.34 5.57
CA VAL A 115 -6.38 0.36 5.14
C VAL A 115 -6.28 0.47 3.61
N MET A 116 -7.12 -0.26 2.87
CA MET A 116 -7.17 -0.19 1.41
C MET A 116 -7.53 1.22 0.92
N ILE A 117 -8.55 1.85 1.50
CA ILE A 117 -8.97 3.21 1.14
C ILE A 117 -7.83 4.21 1.42
N ILE A 118 -7.17 4.11 2.58
CA ILE A 118 -6.04 4.96 2.91
C ILE A 118 -4.91 4.78 1.89
N ALA A 119 -4.59 3.54 1.52
CA ALA A 119 -3.57 3.25 0.53
C ALA A 119 -3.89 3.88 -0.84
N ILE A 120 -5.14 3.76 -1.31
CA ILE A 120 -5.61 4.37 -2.56
C ILE A 120 -5.49 5.90 -2.51
N VAL A 121 -5.96 6.54 -1.44
CA VAL A 121 -5.90 8.00 -1.27
C VAL A 121 -4.45 8.48 -1.23
N LYS A 122 -3.56 7.77 -0.53
CA LYS A 122 -2.13 8.11 -0.46
C LYS A 122 -1.44 7.91 -1.80
N ALA A 123 -1.73 6.83 -2.52
CA ALA A 123 -1.22 6.58 -3.85
C ALA A 123 -1.66 7.68 -4.83
N PHE A 124 -2.94 8.04 -4.81
CA PHE A 124 -3.49 9.11 -5.64
C PHE A 124 -2.87 10.48 -5.34
N SER A 125 -2.53 10.73 -4.08
CA SER A 125 -1.84 11.95 -3.65
C SER A 125 -0.34 11.96 -3.97
N GLY A 126 0.20 10.93 -4.62
CA GLY A 126 1.62 10.84 -4.95
C GLY A 126 2.55 10.60 -3.75
N VAL A 127 2.02 10.25 -2.58
CA VAL A 127 2.78 10.04 -1.35
C VAL A 127 3.04 8.55 -1.16
N ARG A 128 4.30 8.15 -0.97
CA ARG A 128 4.64 6.78 -0.56
C ARG A 128 4.22 6.57 0.89
N TRP A 129 3.21 5.75 1.09
CA TRP A 129 2.74 5.36 2.40
C TRP A 129 2.89 3.85 2.60
N ASP A 130 3.64 3.48 3.63
CA ASP A 130 3.86 2.09 3.98
C ASP A 130 2.69 1.59 4.85
N ILE A 131 2.00 0.54 4.42
CA ILE A 131 1.09 -0.19 5.30
C ILE A 131 1.94 -0.80 6.43
N PRO A 132 1.57 -0.64 7.70
CA PRO A 132 2.30 -1.22 8.83
C PRO A 132 2.59 -2.72 8.59
N TYR A 133 3.82 -3.16 8.83
CA TYR A 133 4.35 -4.51 8.59
C TYR A 133 4.49 -4.94 7.11
N ILE A 134 3.57 -4.56 6.22
CA ILE A 134 3.57 -4.95 4.80
C ILE A 134 4.49 -4.05 3.97
N GLY A 135 4.47 -2.74 4.23
CA GLY A 135 5.27 -1.76 3.49
C GLY A 135 6.77 -2.05 3.47
N PRO A 136 7.40 -2.34 4.64
CA PRO A 136 8.81 -2.72 4.67
C PRO A 136 9.13 -3.99 3.88
N MET A 137 8.22 -4.97 3.82
CA MET A 137 8.38 -6.18 3.00
C MET A 137 8.30 -5.86 1.50
N ALA A 138 7.32 -5.05 1.10
CA ALA A 138 7.16 -4.61 -0.28
C ALA A 138 8.38 -3.82 -0.75
N ARG A 139 8.92 -2.93 0.08
CA ARG A 139 10.10 -2.12 -0.21
C ARG A 139 11.34 -3.00 -0.42
N LYS A 140 11.61 -3.95 0.47
CA LYS A 140 12.72 -4.90 0.31
C LYS A 140 12.63 -5.67 -1.01
N GLN A 141 11.44 -6.08 -1.40
CA GLN A 141 11.23 -6.84 -2.63
C GLN A 141 11.48 -6.00 -3.88
N VAL A 142 11.04 -4.74 -3.87
CA VAL A 142 11.27 -3.81 -5.00
C VAL A 142 12.75 -3.41 -5.09
N ASP A 143 13.40 -3.14 -3.97
CA ASP A 143 14.81 -2.72 -3.93
C ASP A 143 15.79 -3.86 -4.25
N SER A 144 15.38 -5.13 -4.04
CA SER A 144 16.22 -6.31 -4.35
C SER A 144 16.15 -6.74 -5.81
N MET A 145 15.26 -6.18 -6.61
CA MET A 145 15.16 -6.50 -8.04
C MET A 145 15.90 -5.46 -8.87
N PRO A 146 16.89 -5.88 -9.70
CA PRO A 146 17.53 -4.97 -10.65
C PRO A 146 16.49 -4.44 -11.64
N LEU A 147 16.59 -3.13 -11.91
CA LEU A 147 15.81 -2.44 -12.94
C LEU A 147 16.17 -2.96 -14.34
#